data_0d169274ce58bf652b99c0e9f61d6711
#
_entry.id   0d169274ce58bf652b99c0e9f61d6711
#
_cell.length_a   1.000
_cell.length_b   1.000
_cell.length_c   1.000
_cell.angle_alpha   90.00
_cell.angle_beta   90.00
_cell.angle_gamma   90.00
#
_symmetry.space_group_name_H-M   'P 1'
#
loop_
_entity.id
_entity.type
_entity.pdbx_description
1 polymer ?
#
loop_
_entity_poly.entity_id
_entity_poly.type
_entity_poly.pdbx_seq_one_letter_code
_entity_poly.pdbx_strand_id
1 'polypeptide(L)'
;MLTQPYIDPVLLHIAGPFAIRWYGLAYLLAFVLFWLLARKRLQHQPFARLKRSDGSPLWTMQAVEDLLFWGVVGVVVGGRLGFCLFYQPMHFLTHPLEILYVMDGGMSFHGGLLGVTLALFLWARKRGFGFLQVMDFIAPCVPTGLASGRIGNFINGELWGRAADPSLPWAMVFRDPAAGGIARHPSQIYQFLLEGLLLFGLLWWFASSKERKPGEVASLFVLGYGLMRFAAEHFREPDANWGLVLGLSAGQWLCVPMIIVGFALWNHFRKA
;
A
#
# COMPACT_ATOMS: atom_id res chain seq x y z
N MET A 1 1.69 -11.43 -28.60
CA MET A 1 2.62 -11.42 -27.46
C MET A 1 3.32 -10.08 -27.42
N LEU A 2 3.29 -9.42 -26.28
CA LEU A 2 3.91 -8.10 -26.09
C LEU A 2 5.32 -8.24 -25.51
N THR A 3 6.17 -7.26 -25.73
CA THR A 3 7.46 -7.16 -25.02
C THR A 3 7.39 -5.96 -24.09
N GLN A 4 7.87 -6.12 -22.85
CA GLN A 4 7.92 -5.00 -21.91
C GLN A 4 8.72 -3.84 -22.54
N PRO A 5 8.15 -2.61 -22.58
CA PRO A 5 8.88 -1.46 -23.09
C PRO A 5 10.13 -1.21 -22.24
N TYR A 6 11.22 -0.82 -22.90
CA TYR A 6 12.40 -0.36 -22.16
C TYR A 6 12.15 1.05 -21.64
N ILE A 7 12.11 1.16 -20.34
CA ILE A 7 12.09 2.45 -19.64
C ILE A 7 13.28 2.41 -18.70
N ASP A 8 14.21 3.33 -18.84
CA ASP A 8 15.34 3.43 -17.90
C ASP A 8 14.77 3.66 -16.49
N PRO A 9 15.08 2.83 -15.48
CA PRO A 9 14.63 3.04 -14.10
C PRO A 9 15.06 4.40 -13.52
N VAL A 10 16.11 4.99 -14.08
CA VAL A 10 16.59 6.34 -13.76
C VAL A 10 16.02 7.34 -14.74
N LEU A 11 15.16 8.23 -14.25
CA LEU A 11 14.62 9.32 -15.09
C LEU A 11 15.65 10.39 -15.36
N LEU A 12 16.45 10.77 -14.36
CA LEU A 12 17.43 11.85 -14.47
C LEU A 12 18.64 11.57 -13.57
N HIS A 13 19.81 11.54 -14.16
CA HIS A 13 21.09 11.59 -13.44
C HIS A 13 21.42 13.05 -13.09
N ILE A 14 21.62 13.33 -11.79
CA ILE A 14 21.93 14.70 -11.32
C ILE A 14 23.45 14.86 -11.23
N ALA A 15 24.08 14.18 -10.27
CA ALA A 15 25.54 14.19 -10.10
C ALA A 15 25.97 13.04 -9.19
N GLY A 16 27.06 12.33 -9.51
CA GLY A 16 27.58 11.22 -8.72
C GLY A 16 26.53 10.14 -8.47
N PRO A 17 26.28 9.72 -7.22
CA PRO A 17 25.30 8.69 -6.89
C PRO A 17 23.85 9.19 -6.89
N PHE A 18 23.62 10.50 -7.06
CA PHE A 18 22.29 11.09 -6.99
C PHE A 18 21.56 10.98 -8.32
N ALA A 19 20.44 10.31 -8.32
CA ALA A 19 19.57 10.13 -9.48
C ALA A 19 18.10 10.16 -9.08
N ILE A 20 17.26 10.77 -9.92
CA ILE A 20 15.80 10.69 -9.79
C ILE A 20 15.35 9.40 -10.47
N ARG A 21 14.73 8.53 -9.72
CA ARG A 21 14.19 7.24 -10.19
C ARG A 21 12.67 7.29 -10.30
N TRP A 22 12.12 6.63 -11.30
CA TRP A 22 10.66 6.50 -11.48
C TRP A 22 9.95 5.94 -10.24
N TYR A 23 10.60 5.03 -9.53
CA TYR A 23 10.04 4.44 -8.31
C TYR A 23 9.89 5.50 -7.20
N GLY A 24 10.85 6.41 -7.06
CA GLY A 24 10.74 7.56 -6.15
C GLY A 24 9.61 8.51 -6.56
N LEU A 25 9.44 8.76 -7.86
CA LEU A 25 8.33 9.57 -8.37
C LEU A 25 6.98 8.90 -8.16
N ALA A 26 6.88 7.58 -8.23
CA ALA A 26 5.66 6.85 -7.91
C ALA A 26 5.24 7.06 -6.44
N TYR A 27 6.18 7.10 -5.49
CA TYR A 27 5.91 7.47 -4.10
C TYR A 27 5.46 8.93 -3.97
N LEU A 28 6.15 9.86 -4.65
CA LEU A 28 5.75 11.26 -4.64
C LEU A 28 4.33 11.43 -5.19
N LEU A 29 4.01 10.76 -6.29
CA LEU A 29 2.65 10.75 -6.85
C LEU A 29 1.63 10.20 -5.84
N ALA A 30 1.96 9.13 -5.11
CA ALA A 30 1.11 8.59 -4.07
C ALA A 30 0.79 9.62 -2.98
N PHE A 31 1.79 10.39 -2.52
CA PHE A 31 1.60 11.45 -1.52
C PHE A 31 0.77 12.62 -2.07
N VAL A 32 1.01 13.04 -3.31
CA VAL A 32 0.22 14.09 -3.95
C VAL A 32 -1.23 13.67 -4.10
N LEU A 33 -1.47 12.44 -4.59
CA LEU A 33 -2.82 11.88 -4.71
C LEU A 33 -3.51 11.78 -3.35
N PHE A 34 -2.81 11.29 -2.33
CA PHE A 34 -3.33 11.27 -0.97
C PHE A 34 -3.75 12.67 -0.52
N TRP A 35 -2.88 13.69 -0.68
CA TRP A 35 -3.16 15.06 -0.27
C TRP A 35 -4.38 15.65 -0.99
N LEU A 36 -4.47 15.46 -2.31
CA LEU A 36 -5.61 15.92 -3.13
C LEU A 36 -6.91 15.23 -2.73
N LEU A 37 -6.89 13.92 -2.53
CA LEU A 37 -8.06 13.14 -2.13
C LEU A 37 -8.48 13.46 -0.69
N ALA A 38 -7.53 13.61 0.23
CA ALA A 38 -7.79 14.00 1.60
C ALA A 38 -8.46 15.37 1.68
N ARG A 39 -8.01 16.34 0.86
CA ARG A 39 -8.67 17.65 0.74
C ARG A 39 -10.14 17.52 0.34
N LYS A 40 -10.48 16.61 -0.60
CA LYS A 40 -11.86 16.29 -0.95
C LYS A 40 -12.60 15.60 0.21
N ARG A 41 -11.94 14.66 0.90
CA ARG A 41 -12.52 13.93 2.03
C ARG A 41 -12.93 14.86 3.19
N LEU A 42 -12.24 15.96 3.41
CA LEU A 42 -12.62 16.96 4.42
C LEU A 42 -14.01 17.58 4.17
N GLN A 43 -14.51 17.54 2.95
CA GLN A 43 -15.84 18.02 2.58
C GLN A 43 -16.93 16.97 2.73
N HIS A 44 -16.56 15.68 2.92
CA HIS A 44 -17.51 14.58 3.06
C HIS A 44 -17.89 14.35 4.54
N GLN A 45 -19.12 13.88 4.73
CA GLN A 45 -19.56 13.45 6.05
C GLN A 45 -18.89 12.11 6.45
N PRO A 46 -18.61 11.90 7.75
CA PRO A 46 -18.88 12.81 8.91
C PRO A 46 -17.84 13.92 9.09
N PHE A 47 -16.71 13.90 8.36
CA PHE A 47 -15.51 14.73 8.64
C PHE A 47 -15.81 16.24 8.59
N ALA A 48 -16.66 16.66 7.66
CA ALA A 48 -17.04 18.07 7.53
C ALA A 48 -17.81 18.63 8.74
N ARG A 49 -18.49 17.76 9.52
CA ARG A 49 -19.32 18.18 10.68
C ARG A 49 -18.64 18.01 12.02
N LEU A 50 -17.58 17.19 12.12
CA LEU A 50 -16.93 16.91 13.39
C LEU A 50 -16.22 18.15 13.93
N LYS A 51 -16.56 18.52 15.18
CA LYS A 51 -16.01 19.69 15.86
C LYS A 51 -15.35 19.29 17.17
N ARG A 52 -14.41 20.12 17.60
CA ARG A 52 -13.81 20.08 18.93
C ARG A 52 -14.75 20.68 19.97
N SER A 53 -14.40 20.55 21.25
CA SER A 53 -15.14 21.14 22.36
C SER A 53 -15.26 22.67 22.31
N ASP A 54 -14.31 23.33 21.67
CA ASP A 54 -14.29 24.79 21.45
C ASP A 54 -15.11 25.25 20.23
N GLY A 55 -15.78 24.31 19.53
CA GLY A 55 -16.58 24.55 18.33
C GLY A 55 -15.79 24.63 17.03
N SER A 56 -14.45 24.59 17.06
CA SER A 56 -13.61 24.59 15.86
C SER A 56 -13.70 23.24 15.11
N PRO A 57 -13.45 23.21 13.78
CA PRO A 57 -13.42 21.96 13.02
C PRO A 57 -12.38 21.00 13.60
N LEU A 58 -12.75 19.73 13.81
CA LEU A 58 -11.82 18.68 14.24
C LEU A 58 -10.85 18.32 13.10
N TRP A 59 -11.37 18.17 11.89
CA TRP A 59 -10.62 17.83 10.68
C TRP A 59 -10.27 19.08 9.88
N THR A 60 -8.98 19.35 9.73
CA THR A 60 -8.42 20.48 8.97
C THR A 60 -7.31 20.00 8.05
N MET A 61 -6.91 20.81 7.05
CA MET A 61 -5.75 20.47 6.21
C MET A 61 -4.49 20.28 7.04
N GLN A 62 -4.26 21.10 8.07
CA GLN A 62 -3.13 20.91 8.97
C GLN A 62 -3.15 19.56 9.69
N ALA A 63 -4.34 19.09 10.12
CA ALA A 63 -4.47 17.76 10.70
C ALA A 63 -4.15 16.65 9.69
N VAL A 64 -4.50 16.83 8.41
CA VAL A 64 -4.16 15.90 7.32
C VAL A 64 -2.66 15.87 7.06
N GLU A 65 -2.01 17.03 7.04
CA GLU A 65 -0.56 17.14 6.84
C GLU A 65 0.22 16.52 8.01
N ASP A 66 -0.20 16.77 9.24
CA ASP A 66 0.32 16.10 10.43
C ASP A 66 0.16 14.58 10.35
N LEU A 67 -1.02 14.11 9.94
CA LEU A 67 -1.33 12.69 9.79
C LEU A 67 -0.44 12.04 8.72
N LEU A 68 -0.23 12.71 7.59
CA LEU A 68 0.65 12.25 6.53
C LEU A 68 2.09 12.15 7.03
N PHE A 69 2.58 13.18 7.72
CA PHE A 69 3.92 13.20 8.30
C PHE A 69 4.14 12.02 9.26
N TRP A 70 3.24 11.81 10.21
CA TRP A 70 3.34 10.71 11.16
C TRP A 70 3.17 9.34 10.48
N GLY A 71 2.36 9.28 9.44
CA GLY A 71 2.25 8.08 8.59
C GLY A 71 3.58 7.73 7.93
N VAL A 72 4.26 8.69 7.32
CA VAL A 72 5.58 8.50 6.70
C VAL A 72 6.62 8.07 7.74
N VAL A 73 6.68 8.77 8.88
CA VAL A 73 7.59 8.41 9.98
C VAL A 73 7.32 6.96 10.43
N GLY A 74 6.06 6.59 10.62
CA GLY A 74 5.66 5.24 11.02
C GLY A 74 6.11 4.17 10.01
N VAL A 75 5.93 4.41 8.71
CA VAL A 75 6.37 3.49 7.65
C VAL A 75 7.89 3.33 7.67
N VAL A 76 8.64 4.43 7.71
CA VAL A 76 10.12 4.40 7.62
C VAL A 76 10.71 3.75 8.86
N VAL A 77 10.33 4.23 10.04
CA VAL A 77 10.86 3.68 11.31
C VAL A 77 10.44 2.23 11.51
N GLY A 78 9.15 1.93 11.31
CA GLY A 78 8.64 0.57 11.45
C GLY A 78 9.24 -0.39 10.42
N GLY A 79 9.35 0.04 9.17
CA GLY A 79 9.96 -0.77 8.10
C GLY A 79 11.42 -1.10 8.38
N ARG A 80 12.20 -0.12 8.83
CA ARG A 80 13.61 -0.32 9.18
C ARG A 80 13.78 -1.19 10.42
N LEU A 81 13.08 -0.88 11.50
CA LEU A 81 13.13 -1.70 12.72
C LEU A 81 12.66 -3.13 12.47
N GLY A 82 11.58 -3.30 11.71
CA GLY A 82 11.11 -4.63 11.32
C GLY A 82 12.14 -5.41 10.50
N PHE A 83 12.86 -4.75 9.60
CA PHE A 83 13.96 -5.40 8.87
C PHE A 83 15.09 -5.81 9.82
N CYS A 84 15.54 -4.90 10.66
CA CYS A 84 16.64 -5.17 11.61
C CYS A 84 16.29 -6.32 12.55
N LEU A 85 15.07 -6.36 13.08
CA LEU A 85 14.65 -7.36 14.07
C LEU A 85 14.35 -8.74 13.46
N PHE A 86 13.77 -8.80 12.26
CA PHE A 86 13.29 -10.08 11.71
C PHE A 86 14.20 -10.68 10.64
N TYR A 87 15.01 -9.87 9.93
CA TYR A 87 15.81 -10.37 8.81
C TYR A 87 17.28 -10.52 9.16
N GLN A 88 17.87 -9.61 9.96
CA GLN A 88 19.29 -9.62 10.29
C GLN A 88 19.56 -9.24 11.77
N PRO A 89 18.88 -9.87 12.76
CA PRO A 89 18.97 -9.42 14.15
C PRO A 89 20.41 -9.45 14.71
N MET A 90 21.19 -10.50 14.42
CA MET A 90 22.54 -10.63 14.93
C MET A 90 23.50 -9.58 14.37
N HIS A 91 23.32 -9.22 13.09
CA HIS A 91 24.12 -8.16 12.46
C HIS A 91 23.90 -6.82 13.18
N PHE A 92 22.63 -6.41 13.36
CA PHE A 92 22.31 -5.12 13.97
C PHE A 92 22.53 -5.07 15.49
N LEU A 93 22.60 -6.19 16.17
CA LEU A 93 23.06 -6.25 17.56
C LEU A 93 24.56 -5.91 17.69
N THR A 94 25.37 -6.31 16.71
CA THR A 94 26.83 -6.03 16.70
C THR A 94 27.13 -4.67 16.03
N HIS A 95 26.28 -4.16 15.16
CA HIS A 95 26.44 -2.90 14.43
C HIS A 95 25.23 -1.97 14.59
N PRO A 96 24.91 -1.50 15.81
CA PRO A 96 23.65 -0.80 16.09
C PRO A 96 23.51 0.54 15.35
N LEU A 97 24.59 1.21 14.99
CA LEU A 97 24.55 2.47 14.25
C LEU A 97 24.04 2.30 12.81
N GLU A 98 24.22 1.11 12.23
CA GLU A 98 23.75 0.82 10.87
C GLU A 98 22.22 0.75 10.77
N ILE A 99 21.51 0.68 11.90
CA ILE A 99 20.04 0.82 11.93
C ILE A 99 19.63 2.15 11.30
N LEU A 100 20.42 3.20 11.44
CA LEU A 100 20.14 4.55 10.89
C LEU A 100 20.40 4.67 9.38
N TYR A 101 21.09 3.72 8.76
CA TYR A 101 21.46 3.75 7.35
C TYR A 101 20.29 3.25 6.47
N VAL A 102 19.20 4.01 6.48
CA VAL A 102 17.97 3.67 5.73
C VAL A 102 18.20 3.69 4.22
N MET A 103 19.18 4.49 3.74
CA MET A 103 19.50 4.63 2.32
C MET A 103 20.15 3.38 1.71
N ASP A 104 20.75 2.51 2.53
CA ASP A 104 21.39 1.27 2.09
C ASP A 104 20.37 0.15 1.81
N GLY A 105 19.07 0.47 1.93
CA GLY A 105 17.99 -0.48 1.73
C GLY A 105 17.65 -1.26 3.01
N GLY A 106 16.96 -2.38 2.85
CA GLY A 106 16.53 -3.23 3.98
C GLY A 106 15.32 -2.65 4.73
N MET A 107 14.14 -2.85 4.13
CA MET A 107 12.85 -2.44 4.69
C MET A 107 11.91 -3.63 4.78
N SER A 108 11.22 -3.77 5.90
CA SER A 108 10.18 -4.78 6.11
C SER A 108 8.80 -4.21 5.83
N PHE A 109 8.07 -4.84 4.92
CA PHE A 109 6.66 -4.46 4.67
C PHE A 109 5.80 -4.57 5.94
N HIS A 110 5.90 -5.69 6.66
CA HIS A 110 5.12 -5.90 7.89
C HIS A 110 5.52 -4.92 8.99
N GLY A 111 6.82 -4.65 9.11
CA GLY A 111 7.33 -3.62 10.02
C GLY A 111 6.76 -2.24 9.69
N GLY A 112 6.73 -1.87 8.42
CA GLY A 112 6.15 -0.61 7.95
C GLY A 112 4.65 -0.51 8.24
N LEU A 113 3.90 -1.60 7.99
CA LEU A 113 2.46 -1.67 8.27
C LEU A 113 2.16 -1.51 9.78
N LEU A 114 2.89 -2.21 10.63
CA LEU A 114 2.75 -2.09 12.08
C LEU A 114 3.16 -0.70 12.57
N GLY A 115 4.25 -0.17 12.03
CA GLY A 115 4.76 1.15 12.37
C GLY A 115 3.79 2.27 12.01
N VAL A 116 3.22 2.26 10.80
CA VAL A 116 2.23 3.28 10.40
C VAL A 116 0.95 3.15 11.24
N THR A 117 0.49 1.94 11.49
CA THR A 117 -0.72 1.71 12.30
C THR A 117 -0.52 2.25 13.72
N LEU A 118 0.62 1.95 14.34
CA LEU A 118 0.96 2.45 15.68
C LEU A 118 1.11 3.98 15.69
N ALA A 119 1.84 4.55 14.73
CA ALA A 119 2.03 6.00 14.65
C ALA A 119 0.70 6.74 14.50
N LEU A 120 -0.19 6.26 13.64
CA LEU A 120 -1.53 6.84 13.45
C LEU A 120 -2.44 6.64 14.66
N PHE A 121 -2.34 5.50 15.35
CA PHE A 121 -3.04 5.28 16.62
C PHE A 121 -2.61 6.27 17.70
N LEU A 122 -1.31 6.45 17.90
CA LEU A 122 -0.75 7.38 18.89
C LEU A 122 -1.09 8.82 18.53
N TRP A 123 -0.98 9.18 17.25
CA TRP A 123 -1.35 10.50 16.75
C TRP A 123 -2.84 10.80 17.00
N ALA A 124 -3.71 9.87 16.62
CA ALA A 124 -5.15 9.98 16.82
C ALA A 124 -5.48 10.22 18.30
N ARG A 125 -4.93 9.37 19.18
CA ARG A 125 -5.13 9.48 20.64
C ARG A 125 -4.65 10.82 21.21
N LYS A 126 -3.46 11.28 20.79
CA LYS A 126 -2.87 12.56 21.25
C LYS A 126 -3.68 13.77 20.78
N ARG A 127 -4.27 13.70 19.59
CA ARG A 127 -5.02 14.83 18.98
C ARG A 127 -6.53 14.78 19.24
N GLY A 128 -7.02 13.78 19.96
CA GLY A 128 -8.45 13.64 20.28
C GLY A 128 -9.31 13.10 19.14
N PHE A 129 -8.69 12.38 18.17
CA PHE A 129 -9.41 11.71 17.09
C PHE A 129 -9.78 10.27 17.49
N GLY A 130 -10.93 9.80 17.06
CA GLY A 130 -11.23 8.39 17.08
C GLY A 130 -10.36 7.62 16.08
N PHE A 131 -9.66 6.56 16.54
CA PHE A 131 -8.76 5.80 15.65
C PHE A 131 -9.48 5.23 14.43
N LEU A 132 -10.68 4.64 14.62
CA LEU A 132 -11.49 4.14 13.51
C LEU A 132 -11.90 5.23 12.52
N GLN A 133 -12.17 6.46 13.01
CA GLN A 133 -12.46 7.59 12.13
C GLN A 133 -11.23 7.97 11.28
N VAL A 134 -10.02 7.90 11.86
CA VAL A 134 -8.77 8.11 11.11
C VAL A 134 -8.60 7.04 10.05
N MET A 135 -8.83 5.78 10.39
CA MET A 135 -8.75 4.68 9.42
C MET A 135 -9.78 4.84 8.29
N ASP A 136 -11.02 5.21 8.60
CA ASP A 136 -12.07 5.48 7.61
C ASP A 136 -11.75 6.69 6.72
N PHE A 137 -11.04 7.67 7.27
CA PHE A 137 -10.61 8.83 6.49
C PHE A 137 -9.57 8.45 5.44
N ILE A 138 -8.57 7.66 5.80
CA ILE A 138 -7.46 7.30 4.91
C ILE A 138 -7.78 6.14 3.98
N ALA A 139 -8.62 5.19 4.39
CA ALA A 139 -8.86 3.94 3.66
C ALA A 139 -9.19 4.13 2.16
N PRO A 140 -10.07 5.06 1.73
CA PRO A 140 -10.32 5.28 0.32
C PRO A 140 -9.14 5.88 -0.46
N CYS A 141 -8.15 6.44 0.22
CA CYS A 141 -6.98 7.05 -0.41
C CYS A 141 -5.84 6.05 -0.62
N VAL A 142 -5.75 4.98 0.21
CA VAL A 142 -4.67 3.99 0.16
C VAL A 142 -4.52 3.31 -1.20
N PRO A 143 -5.60 2.89 -1.89
CA PRO A 143 -5.49 2.21 -3.18
C PRO A 143 -4.74 3.01 -4.26
N THR A 144 -4.83 4.35 -4.24
CA THR A 144 -4.08 5.17 -5.22
C THR A 144 -2.58 5.10 -5.00
N GLY A 145 -2.13 4.96 -3.74
CA GLY A 145 -0.74 4.71 -3.41
C GLY A 145 -0.28 3.33 -3.87
N LEU A 146 -1.12 2.30 -3.68
CA LEU A 146 -0.86 0.95 -4.20
C LEU A 146 -0.72 0.97 -5.73
N ALA A 147 -1.65 1.63 -6.43
CA ALA A 147 -1.60 1.81 -7.88
C ALA A 147 -0.28 2.45 -8.34
N SER A 148 0.11 3.56 -7.70
CA SER A 148 1.37 4.24 -8.03
C SER A 148 2.59 3.33 -7.86
N GLY A 149 2.64 2.55 -6.77
CA GLY A 149 3.70 1.57 -6.55
C GLY A 149 3.75 0.49 -7.64
N ARG A 150 2.60 0.02 -8.15
CA ARG A 150 2.55 -0.99 -9.23
C ARG A 150 3.06 -0.44 -10.56
N ILE A 151 2.83 0.84 -10.85
CA ILE A 151 3.45 1.50 -12.00
C ILE A 151 4.98 1.48 -11.85
N GLY A 152 5.51 1.81 -10.68
CA GLY A 152 6.94 1.74 -10.39
C GLY A 152 7.51 0.33 -10.60
N ASN A 153 6.83 -0.70 -10.08
CA ASN A 153 7.24 -2.10 -10.29
C ASN A 153 7.23 -2.50 -11.77
N PHE A 154 6.23 -2.05 -12.55
CA PHE A 154 6.17 -2.33 -13.98
C PHE A 154 7.31 -1.67 -14.76
N ILE A 155 7.64 -0.41 -14.44
CA ILE A 155 8.76 0.32 -15.04
C ILE A 155 10.09 -0.38 -14.74
N ASN A 156 10.29 -0.81 -13.49
CA ASN A 156 11.49 -1.56 -13.08
C ASN A 156 11.55 -2.98 -13.65
N GLY A 157 10.44 -3.52 -14.19
CA GLY A 157 10.38 -4.88 -14.71
C GLY A 157 10.35 -5.97 -13.63
N GLU A 158 10.05 -5.62 -12.40
CA GLU A 158 10.04 -6.51 -11.24
C GLU A 158 8.63 -7.02 -10.91
N LEU A 159 8.53 -8.11 -10.14
CA LEU A 159 7.28 -8.71 -9.66
C LEU A 159 6.36 -9.17 -10.79
N TRP A 160 6.93 -9.71 -11.86
CA TRP A 160 6.20 -10.29 -12.99
C TRP A 160 5.35 -11.49 -12.59
N GLY A 161 4.44 -11.87 -13.47
CA GLY A 161 3.51 -12.97 -13.24
C GLY A 161 4.06 -14.34 -13.65
N ARG A 162 3.27 -15.37 -13.37
CA ARG A 162 3.52 -16.74 -13.81
C ARG A 162 3.58 -16.83 -15.34
N ALA A 163 4.11 -17.92 -15.86
CA ALA A 163 4.05 -18.23 -17.28
C ALA A 163 2.60 -18.16 -17.77
N ALA A 164 2.42 -17.50 -18.91
CA ALA A 164 1.13 -17.31 -19.56
C ALA A 164 1.10 -17.98 -20.92
N ASP A 165 -0.09 -18.32 -21.41
CA ASP A 165 -0.26 -18.80 -22.77
C ASP A 165 0.21 -17.70 -23.75
N PRO A 166 1.15 -17.99 -24.66
CA PRO A 166 1.61 -17.03 -25.66
C PRO A 166 0.52 -16.50 -26.60
N SER A 167 -0.62 -17.19 -26.69
CA SER A 167 -1.78 -16.76 -27.49
C SER A 167 -2.56 -15.63 -26.85
N LEU A 168 -2.39 -15.37 -25.54
CA LEU A 168 -3.03 -14.25 -24.85
C LEU A 168 -2.52 -12.91 -25.41
N PRO A 169 -3.42 -12.01 -25.87
CA PRO A 169 -3.03 -10.75 -26.52
C PRO A 169 -2.18 -9.83 -25.63
N TRP A 170 -2.33 -9.94 -24.32
CA TRP A 170 -1.61 -9.14 -23.33
C TRP A 170 -0.51 -9.89 -22.59
N ALA A 171 -0.22 -11.18 -22.96
CA ALA A 171 0.94 -11.88 -22.44
C ALA A 171 2.21 -11.12 -22.81
N MET A 172 3.14 -10.98 -21.86
CA MET A 172 4.30 -10.12 -21.99
C MET A 172 5.60 -10.85 -21.69
N VAL A 173 6.62 -10.62 -22.50
CA VAL A 173 7.99 -11.02 -22.22
C VAL A 173 8.67 -9.87 -21.47
N PHE A 174 9.10 -10.15 -20.25
CA PHE A 174 9.81 -9.19 -19.42
C PHE A 174 11.31 -9.20 -19.76
N ARG A 175 11.94 -8.04 -19.61
CA ARG A 175 13.36 -7.85 -19.94
C ARG A 175 14.30 -8.37 -18.86
N ASP A 176 13.84 -8.50 -17.63
CA ASP A 176 14.61 -9.09 -16.54
C ASP A 176 15.02 -10.51 -16.90
N PRO A 177 16.32 -10.85 -16.93
CA PRO A 177 16.79 -12.21 -17.21
C PRO A 177 16.18 -13.27 -16.30
N ALA A 178 15.87 -12.92 -15.03
CA ALA A 178 15.23 -13.80 -14.08
C ALA A 178 13.79 -14.18 -14.48
N ALA A 179 13.16 -13.40 -15.38
CA ALA A 179 11.86 -13.74 -15.97
C ALA A 179 11.93 -14.90 -16.99
N GLY A 180 13.14 -15.30 -17.39
CA GLY A 180 13.36 -16.48 -18.25
C GLY A 180 13.01 -16.28 -19.72
N GLY A 181 12.74 -15.05 -20.20
CA GLY A 181 12.45 -14.76 -21.61
C GLY A 181 11.17 -15.39 -22.18
N ILE A 182 10.27 -15.87 -21.33
CA ILE A 182 9.00 -16.50 -21.70
C ILE A 182 7.81 -15.54 -21.56
N ALA A 183 6.70 -15.89 -22.20
CA ALA A 183 5.43 -15.17 -22.03
C ALA A 183 4.92 -15.30 -20.58
N ARG A 184 4.63 -14.18 -19.94
CA ARG A 184 4.14 -14.11 -18.56
C ARG A 184 2.93 -13.19 -18.42
N HIS A 185 2.15 -13.40 -17.38
CA HIS A 185 1.10 -12.47 -16.98
C HIS A 185 1.73 -11.16 -16.48
N PRO A 186 1.27 -9.96 -16.94
CA PRO A 186 1.71 -8.69 -16.38
C PRO A 186 1.00 -8.42 -15.03
N SER A 187 1.42 -9.16 -13.99
CA SER A 187 0.78 -9.16 -12.68
C SER A 187 0.73 -7.78 -12.03
N GLN A 188 1.70 -6.90 -12.31
CA GLN A 188 1.72 -5.52 -11.85
C GLN A 188 0.50 -4.74 -12.37
N ILE A 189 0.10 -4.99 -13.64
CA ILE A 189 -1.07 -4.35 -14.26
C ILE A 189 -2.37 -4.90 -13.63
N TYR A 190 -2.44 -6.21 -13.34
CA TYR A 190 -3.61 -6.78 -12.67
C TYR A 190 -3.77 -6.20 -11.25
N GLN A 191 -2.67 -6.07 -10.52
CA GLN A 191 -2.67 -5.46 -9.19
C GLN A 191 -3.03 -3.97 -9.25
N PHE A 192 -2.50 -3.23 -10.23
CA PHE A 192 -2.87 -1.84 -10.49
C PHE A 192 -4.38 -1.69 -10.72
N LEU A 193 -4.97 -2.55 -11.56
CA LEU A 193 -6.40 -2.51 -11.88
C LEU A 193 -7.27 -2.92 -10.68
N LEU A 194 -6.94 -4.00 -10.00
CA LEU A 194 -7.74 -4.57 -8.92
C LEU A 194 -7.52 -3.83 -7.59
N GLU A 195 -6.27 -3.87 -7.08
CA GLU A 195 -5.91 -3.30 -5.76
C GLU A 195 -5.85 -1.76 -5.79
N GLY A 196 -5.59 -1.19 -6.98
CA GLY A 196 -5.54 0.24 -7.22
C GLY A 196 -6.90 0.79 -7.66
N LEU A 197 -7.22 0.72 -8.97
CA LEU A 197 -8.35 1.45 -9.54
C LEU A 197 -9.72 0.94 -9.07
N LEU A 198 -9.95 -0.38 -9.14
CA LEU A 198 -11.25 -0.94 -8.77
C LEU A 198 -11.53 -0.74 -7.28
N LEU A 199 -10.57 -1.05 -6.43
CA LEU A 199 -10.69 -0.87 -4.98
C LEU A 199 -10.88 0.60 -4.62
N PHE A 200 -10.15 1.51 -5.27
CA PHE A 200 -10.34 2.96 -5.10
C PHE A 200 -11.77 3.37 -5.46
N GLY A 201 -12.25 2.99 -6.63
CA GLY A 201 -13.59 3.35 -7.10
C GLY A 201 -14.69 2.86 -6.15
N LEU A 202 -14.60 1.61 -5.71
CA LEU A 202 -15.55 1.01 -4.77
C LEU A 202 -15.54 1.72 -3.40
N LEU A 203 -14.36 1.93 -2.83
CA LEU A 203 -14.24 2.57 -1.51
C LEU A 203 -14.63 4.04 -1.56
N TRP A 204 -14.22 4.75 -2.61
CA TRP A 204 -14.58 6.15 -2.77
C TRP A 204 -16.08 6.33 -2.94
N TRP A 205 -16.71 5.54 -3.80
CA TRP A 205 -18.16 5.52 -3.95
C TRP A 205 -18.86 5.18 -2.64
N PHE A 206 -18.45 4.09 -1.98
CA PHE A 206 -19.04 3.66 -0.71
C PHE A 206 -18.92 4.74 0.37
N ALA A 207 -17.73 5.33 0.52
CA ALA A 207 -17.44 6.32 1.55
C ALA A 207 -18.06 7.70 1.28
N SER A 208 -18.40 8.02 0.01
CA SER A 208 -18.95 9.34 -0.40
C SER A 208 -20.46 9.33 -0.57
N SER A 209 -21.09 8.15 -0.75
CA SER A 209 -22.54 8.05 -1.06
C SER A 209 -23.43 8.41 0.14
N LYS A 210 -22.99 8.15 1.36
CA LYS A 210 -23.68 8.50 2.61
C LYS A 210 -22.70 8.51 3.78
N GLU A 211 -23.13 9.08 4.90
CA GLU A 211 -22.39 9.01 6.15
C GLU A 211 -22.24 7.56 6.62
N ARG A 212 -21.04 7.18 7.04
CA ARG A 212 -20.71 5.83 7.50
C ARG A 212 -20.40 5.82 9.00
N LYS A 213 -20.71 4.71 9.65
CA LYS A 213 -20.30 4.50 11.04
C LYS A 213 -18.79 4.28 11.13
N PRO A 214 -18.17 4.69 12.25
CA PRO A 214 -16.73 4.48 12.44
C PRO A 214 -16.33 3.00 12.30
N GLY A 215 -15.35 2.75 11.44
CA GLY A 215 -14.85 1.41 11.13
C GLY A 215 -15.46 0.73 9.90
N GLU A 216 -16.59 1.23 9.36
CA GLU A 216 -17.21 0.62 8.19
C GLU A 216 -16.34 0.70 6.93
N VAL A 217 -15.72 1.85 6.66
CA VAL A 217 -14.92 2.05 5.45
C VAL A 217 -13.58 1.33 5.55
N ALA A 218 -12.94 1.41 6.72
CA ALA A 218 -11.68 0.74 6.99
C ALA A 218 -11.81 -0.79 6.91
N SER A 219 -12.87 -1.36 7.50
CA SER A 219 -13.10 -2.80 7.43
C SER A 219 -13.42 -3.26 6.00
N LEU A 220 -14.17 -2.46 5.23
CA LEU A 220 -14.43 -2.75 3.81
C LEU A 220 -13.12 -2.67 2.98
N PHE A 221 -12.21 -1.75 3.32
CA PHE A 221 -10.87 -1.73 2.70
C PHE A 221 -10.11 -3.03 2.98
N VAL A 222 -10.06 -3.49 4.24
CA VAL A 222 -9.34 -4.73 4.61
C VAL A 222 -9.92 -5.93 3.86
N LEU A 223 -11.26 -6.05 3.81
CA LEU A 223 -11.96 -7.10 3.08
C LEU A 223 -11.69 -7.01 1.57
N GLY A 224 -11.91 -5.84 0.97
CA GLY A 224 -11.78 -5.62 -0.46
C GLY A 224 -10.34 -5.81 -0.94
N TYR A 225 -9.37 -5.27 -0.21
CA TYR A 225 -7.96 -5.48 -0.51
C TYR A 225 -7.58 -6.97 -0.41
N GLY A 226 -7.99 -7.65 0.66
CA GLY A 226 -7.74 -9.08 0.82
C GLY A 226 -8.26 -9.91 -0.35
N LEU A 227 -9.50 -9.65 -0.80
CA LEU A 227 -10.10 -10.34 -1.94
C LEU A 227 -9.38 -10.04 -3.25
N MET A 228 -9.11 -8.76 -3.54
CA MET A 228 -8.47 -8.34 -4.79
C MET A 228 -7.02 -8.78 -4.86
N ARG A 229 -6.31 -8.70 -3.73
CA ARG A 229 -4.94 -9.20 -3.61
C ARG A 229 -4.89 -10.73 -3.79
N PHE A 230 -5.79 -11.46 -3.18
CA PHE A 230 -5.88 -12.91 -3.34
C PHE A 230 -6.08 -13.30 -4.82
N ALA A 231 -6.99 -12.60 -5.52
CA ALA A 231 -7.24 -12.83 -6.94
C ALA A 231 -6.01 -12.49 -7.81
N ALA A 232 -5.40 -11.33 -7.59
CA ALA A 232 -4.23 -10.89 -8.35
C ALA A 232 -3.02 -11.80 -8.11
N GLU A 233 -2.84 -12.30 -6.88
CA GLU A 233 -1.73 -13.18 -6.50
C GLU A 233 -1.79 -14.53 -7.21
N HIS A 234 -2.96 -14.96 -7.68
CA HIS A 234 -3.10 -16.17 -8.50
C HIS A 234 -2.27 -16.12 -9.79
N PHE A 235 -2.11 -14.93 -10.34
CA PHE A 235 -1.34 -14.68 -11.57
C PHE A 235 0.10 -14.25 -11.32
N ARG A 236 0.47 -13.93 -10.07
CA ARG A 236 1.83 -13.53 -9.73
C ARG A 236 2.75 -14.76 -9.58
N GLU A 237 4.00 -14.61 -10.00
CA GLU A 237 5.02 -15.62 -9.71
C GLU A 237 5.23 -15.72 -8.20
N PRO A 238 5.14 -16.92 -7.59
CA PRO A 238 5.39 -17.09 -6.15
C PRO A 238 6.82 -16.71 -5.79
N ASP A 239 7.02 -16.17 -4.62
CA ASP A 239 8.35 -15.86 -4.10
C ASP A 239 9.17 -17.16 -3.97
N ALA A 240 10.38 -17.17 -4.51
CA ALA A 240 11.23 -18.39 -4.63
C ALA A 240 11.49 -19.09 -3.28
N ASN A 241 11.52 -18.31 -2.17
CA ASN A 241 11.82 -18.84 -0.84
C ASN A 241 10.65 -19.60 -0.19
N TRP A 242 9.41 -19.38 -0.65
CA TRP A 242 8.21 -19.97 -0.03
C TRP A 242 7.49 -20.95 -0.97
N GLY A 243 7.58 -20.75 -2.28
CA GLY A 243 6.86 -21.56 -3.25
C GLY A 243 5.34 -21.56 -3.02
N LEU A 244 4.73 -22.74 -3.23
CA LEU A 244 3.31 -22.97 -2.98
C LEU A 244 3.12 -23.94 -1.80
N VAL A 245 2.34 -23.53 -0.81
CA VAL A 245 1.93 -24.38 0.32
C VAL A 245 0.43 -24.68 0.14
N LEU A 246 0.06 -25.95 0.04
CA LEU A 246 -1.33 -26.41 -0.28
C LEU A 246 -1.90 -25.72 -1.54
N GLY A 247 -1.08 -25.49 -2.54
CA GLY A 247 -1.48 -24.85 -3.80
C GLY A 247 -1.63 -23.32 -3.74
N LEU A 248 -1.41 -22.69 -2.59
CA LEU A 248 -1.49 -21.24 -2.38
C LEU A 248 -0.11 -20.62 -2.18
N SER A 249 0.11 -19.41 -2.70
CA SER A 249 1.31 -18.63 -2.42
C SER A 249 1.29 -18.05 -1.00
N ALA A 250 2.45 -17.63 -0.47
CA ALA A 250 2.53 -16.95 0.82
C ALA A 250 1.63 -15.69 0.86
N GLY A 251 1.56 -14.93 -0.26
CA GLY A 251 0.67 -13.78 -0.38
C GLY A 251 -0.80 -14.15 -0.25
N GLN A 252 -1.23 -15.28 -0.85
CA GLN A 252 -2.61 -15.78 -0.71
C GLN A 252 -2.91 -16.21 0.73
N TRP A 253 -1.99 -16.91 1.37
CA TRP A 253 -2.14 -17.30 2.78
C TRP A 253 -2.32 -16.10 3.71
N LEU A 254 -1.59 -15.01 3.47
CA LEU A 254 -1.75 -13.76 4.24
C LEU A 254 -3.07 -13.04 3.94
N CYS A 255 -3.64 -13.24 2.76
CA CYS A 255 -4.96 -12.67 2.43
C CYS A 255 -6.11 -13.37 3.15
N VAL A 256 -6.00 -14.68 3.44
CA VAL A 256 -7.09 -15.44 4.11
C VAL A 256 -7.49 -14.81 5.45
N PRO A 257 -6.59 -14.58 6.42
CA PRO A 257 -6.97 -13.92 7.67
C PRO A 257 -7.48 -12.49 7.45
N MET A 258 -6.95 -11.75 6.48
CA MET A 258 -7.45 -10.41 6.14
C MET A 258 -8.90 -10.44 5.68
N ILE A 259 -9.27 -11.38 4.82
CA ILE A 259 -10.64 -11.56 4.33
C ILE A 259 -11.58 -11.90 5.48
N ILE A 260 -11.19 -12.86 6.33
CA ILE A 260 -12.01 -13.31 7.48
C ILE A 260 -12.21 -12.15 8.46
N VAL A 261 -11.13 -11.51 8.88
CA VAL A 261 -11.17 -10.39 9.83
C VAL A 261 -11.90 -9.19 9.23
N GLY A 262 -11.60 -8.85 7.98
CA GLY A 262 -12.27 -7.76 7.27
C GLY A 262 -13.77 -7.95 7.17
N PHE A 263 -14.22 -9.16 6.85
CA PHE A 263 -15.64 -9.51 6.80
C PHE A 263 -16.31 -9.46 8.19
N ALA A 264 -15.65 -9.99 9.21
CA ALA A 264 -16.16 -9.98 10.58
C ALA A 264 -16.29 -8.54 11.11
N LEU A 265 -15.25 -7.71 10.93
CA LEU A 265 -15.26 -6.30 11.34
C LEU A 265 -16.30 -5.49 10.58
N TRP A 266 -16.42 -5.69 9.26
CA TRP A 266 -17.42 -5.00 8.46
C TRP A 266 -18.84 -5.32 8.91
N ASN A 267 -19.13 -6.61 9.19
CA ASN A 267 -20.43 -7.01 9.72
C ASN A 267 -20.70 -6.45 11.12
N HIS A 268 -19.67 -6.36 11.96
CA HIS A 268 -19.76 -5.78 13.29
C HIS A 268 -20.12 -4.29 13.23
N PHE A 269 -19.30 -3.49 12.54
CA PHE A 269 -19.48 -2.02 12.47
C PHE A 269 -20.73 -1.61 11.69
N ARG A 270 -21.16 -2.39 10.69
CA ARG A 270 -22.40 -2.13 9.98
C ARG A 270 -23.65 -2.28 10.86
N LYS A 271 -23.61 -3.20 11.83
CA LYS A 271 -24.75 -3.47 12.74
C LYS A 271 -24.74 -2.56 13.98
N ALA A 272 -23.55 -2.20 14.52
CA ALA A 272 -23.40 -1.28 15.64
C ALA A 272 -23.90 0.14 15.29
#